data_8e20b86c201143b9c0fa86519d4f3c8b
#
_entry.id   8e20b86c201143b9c0fa86519d4f3c8b
#
_cell.length_a   1.000
_cell.length_b   1.000
_cell.length_c   1.000
_cell.angle_alpha   90.00
_cell.angle_beta   90.00
_cell.angle_gamma   90.00
#
_symmetry.space_group_name_H-M   'P 1'
#
loop_
_entity.id
_entity.type
_entity.pdbx_description
1 polymer ?
#
loop_
_entity_poly.entity_id
_entity_poly.type
_entity_poly.pdbx_seq_one_letter_code
_entity_poly.pdbx_strand_id
1 'polypeptide(L)'
;MSEPAFSLHATLDGITEAAALIQQFEAHHWQVRKSGWHAWELRKQGAELCLEASSPWLLHGDLESDDKKLIAELLHLLESAGLSYQLEIYDDNAQTLIASHTRAKPP
;
A
#
# COMPACT_ATOMS: atom_id res chain seq x y z
N MET A 1 12.68 18.86 8.30
CA MET A 1 12.09 17.51 8.24
C MET A 1 10.59 17.62 8.04
N SER A 2 10.08 17.02 7.00
CA SER A 2 8.64 16.96 6.81
C SER A 2 8.08 15.81 7.63
N GLU A 3 7.11 16.11 8.49
CA GLU A 3 6.37 15.05 9.17
C GLU A 3 5.39 14.45 8.20
N PRO A 4 5.12 13.12 8.30
CA PRO A 4 4.07 12.52 7.47
C PRO A 4 2.73 13.18 7.79
N ALA A 5 2.04 13.62 6.75
CA ALA A 5 0.77 14.33 6.88
C ALA A 5 -0.43 13.38 6.74
N PHE A 6 -0.22 12.22 6.14
CA PHE A 6 -1.28 11.26 5.84
C PHE A 6 -0.84 9.86 6.16
N SER A 7 -1.78 8.99 6.51
CA SER A 7 -1.53 7.57 6.68
C SER A 7 -2.41 6.75 5.75
N LEU A 8 -1.86 5.62 5.31
CA LEU A 8 -2.54 4.68 4.43
C LEU A 8 -2.69 3.35 5.16
N HIS A 9 -3.89 2.77 5.07
CA HIS A 9 -4.17 1.45 5.61
C HIS A 9 -4.94 0.64 4.57
N ALA A 10 -4.45 -0.54 4.26
CA ALA A 10 -5.11 -1.42 3.31
C ALA A 10 -5.06 -2.86 3.77
N THR A 11 -6.14 -3.57 3.49
CA THR A 11 -6.18 -5.03 3.58
C THR A 11 -6.18 -5.57 2.17
N LEU A 12 -5.40 -6.62 1.93
CA LEU A 12 -5.23 -7.22 0.61
C LEU A 12 -5.59 -8.69 0.66
N ASP A 13 -6.24 -9.17 -0.40
CA ASP A 13 -6.61 -10.56 -0.53
C ASP A 13 -6.28 -11.06 -1.94
N GLY A 14 -5.98 -12.35 -2.06
CA GLY A 14 -5.62 -12.97 -3.33
C GLY A 14 -4.12 -13.10 -3.56
N ILE A 15 -3.30 -12.80 -2.58
CA ILE A 15 -1.85 -12.96 -2.69
C ILE A 15 -1.51 -14.45 -2.52
N THR A 16 -1.00 -15.07 -3.60
CA THR A 16 -0.57 -16.46 -3.58
C THR A 16 0.93 -16.59 -3.35
N GLU A 17 1.70 -15.64 -3.88
CA GLU A 17 3.16 -15.63 -3.73
C GLU A 17 3.64 -14.21 -3.45
N ALA A 18 4.33 -14.03 -2.33
CA ALA A 18 4.90 -12.74 -1.96
C ALA A 18 5.87 -12.22 -3.02
N ALA A 19 6.70 -13.10 -3.59
CA ALA A 19 7.70 -12.71 -4.57
C ALA A 19 7.07 -12.03 -5.80
N ALA A 20 5.92 -12.50 -6.26
CA ALA A 20 5.24 -11.92 -7.42
C ALA A 20 4.78 -10.49 -7.12
N LEU A 21 4.23 -10.26 -5.94
CA LEU A 21 3.80 -8.92 -5.54
C LEU A 21 4.99 -7.98 -5.35
N ILE A 22 6.06 -8.46 -4.73
CA ILE A 22 7.28 -7.69 -4.55
C ILE A 22 7.87 -7.26 -5.89
N GLN A 23 7.88 -8.15 -6.87
CA GLN A 23 8.35 -7.83 -8.22
C GLN A 23 7.53 -6.72 -8.86
N GLN A 24 6.22 -6.68 -8.62
CA GLN A 24 5.37 -5.61 -9.12
C GLN A 24 5.75 -4.26 -8.50
N PHE A 25 6.01 -4.23 -7.21
CA PHE A 25 6.47 -3.01 -6.55
C PHE A 25 7.81 -2.54 -7.13
N GLU A 26 8.76 -3.45 -7.30
CA GLU A 26 10.06 -3.12 -7.85
C GLU A 26 9.95 -2.63 -9.31
N ALA A 27 9.06 -3.23 -10.10
CA ALA A 27 8.83 -2.81 -11.48
C ALA A 27 8.25 -1.39 -11.57
N HIS A 28 7.58 -0.94 -10.52
CA HIS A 28 7.03 0.41 -10.43
C HIS A 28 7.93 1.36 -9.64
N HIS A 29 9.21 1.04 -9.54
CA HIS A 29 10.25 1.88 -8.94
C HIS A 29 10.14 2.05 -7.43
N TRP A 30 9.49 1.11 -6.75
CA TRP A 30 9.53 1.07 -5.30
C TRP A 30 10.83 0.39 -4.85
N GLN A 31 11.44 0.93 -3.81
CA GLN A 31 12.55 0.25 -3.14
C GLN A 31 11.95 -0.72 -2.13
N VAL A 32 12.37 -1.97 -2.21
CA VAL A 32 11.83 -3.02 -1.36
C VAL A 32 12.94 -3.59 -0.50
N ARG A 33 12.68 -3.68 0.79
CA ARG A 33 13.59 -4.28 1.76
C ARG A 33 12.82 -5.19 2.68
N LYS A 34 13.31 -6.41 2.85
CA LYS A 34 12.70 -7.33 3.81
C LYS A 34 13.04 -6.86 5.23
N SER A 35 12.03 -6.59 6.03
CA SER A 35 12.19 -6.06 7.38
C SER A 35 11.97 -7.11 8.48
N GLY A 36 11.44 -8.27 8.12
CA GLY A 36 11.17 -9.36 9.07
C GLY A 36 10.82 -10.65 8.34
N TRP A 37 10.44 -11.67 9.09
CA TRP A 37 10.07 -12.97 8.52
C TRP A 37 8.90 -12.88 7.53
N HIS A 38 7.94 -12.01 7.83
CA HIS A 38 6.72 -11.87 7.05
C HIS A 38 6.40 -10.40 6.77
N ALA A 39 7.44 -9.56 6.65
CA ALA A 39 7.24 -8.13 6.44
C ALA A 39 8.28 -7.55 5.50
N TRP A 40 7.86 -6.55 4.73
CA TRP A 40 8.71 -5.83 3.80
C TRP A 40 8.46 -4.33 3.93
N GLU A 41 9.54 -3.56 3.85
CA GLU A 41 9.47 -2.11 3.74
C GLU A 41 9.43 -1.72 2.28
N LEU A 42 8.52 -0.82 1.93
CA LEU A 42 8.33 -0.33 0.58
C LEU A 42 8.50 1.19 0.60
N ARG A 43 9.48 1.68 -0.13
CA ARG A 43 9.77 3.11 -0.16
C ARG A 43 9.72 3.65 -1.58
N LYS A 44 9.11 4.80 -1.71
CA LYS A 44 9.10 5.60 -2.92
C LYS A 44 9.02 7.05 -2.50
N GLN A 45 9.45 7.98 -3.35
CA GLN A 45 9.41 9.39 -2.99
C GLN A 45 8.00 9.79 -2.55
N GLY A 46 7.88 10.27 -1.33
CA GLY A 46 6.61 10.68 -0.74
C GLY A 46 5.84 9.57 -0.01
N ALA A 47 6.37 8.35 0.05
CA ALA A 47 5.68 7.25 0.72
C ALA A 47 6.64 6.27 1.38
N GLU A 48 6.29 5.86 2.59
CA GLU A 48 6.97 4.77 3.30
C GLU A 48 5.90 3.81 3.80
N LEU A 49 5.84 2.63 3.20
CA LEU A 49 4.83 1.63 3.51
C LEU A 49 5.46 0.36 4.05
N CYS A 50 4.67 -0.40 4.77
CA CYS A 50 5.03 -1.73 5.25
C CYS A 50 4.00 -2.71 4.72
N LEU A 51 4.48 -3.81 4.13
CA LEU A 51 3.64 -4.92 3.68
C LEU A 51 3.85 -6.07 4.66
N GLU A 52 2.78 -6.52 5.27
CA GLU A 52 2.82 -7.63 6.23
C GLU A 52 2.02 -8.82 5.73
N ALA A 53 2.66 -9.98 5.70
CA ALA A 53 2.00 -11.24 5.36
C ALA A 53 1.21 -11.73 6.56
N SER A 54 -0.09 -11.53 6.50
CA SER A 54 -1.03 -11.97 7.52
C SER A 54 -2.31 -12.42 6.81
N SER A 55 -3.38 -12.67 7.52
CA SER A 55 -4.64 -13.07 6.91
C SER A 55 -5.76 -12.18 7.46
N PRO A 56 -6.16 -11.15 6.69
CA PRO A 56 -5.67 -10.72 5.38
C PRO A 56 -4.30 -10.07 5.45
N TRP A 57 -3.64 -9.92 4.30
CA TRP A 57 -2.39 -9.17 4.21
C TRP A 57 -2.65 -7.69 4.49
N LEU A 58 -1.70 -7.04 5.14
CA LEU A 58 -1.79 -5.64 5.50
C LEU A 58 -0.76 -4.82 4.75
N LEU A 59 -1.21 -3.68 4.23
CA LEU A 59 -0.34 -2.67 3.66
C LEU A 59 -0.64 -1.36 4.37
N HIS A 60 0.34 -0.79 5.05
CA HIS A 60 0.11 0.43 5.83
C HIS A 60 1.37 1.28 5.88
N GLY A 61 1.21 2.54 6.17
CA GLY A 61 2.35 3.43 6.31
C GLY A 61 1.98 4.88 6.17
N ASP A 62 3.00 5.68 5.83
CA ASP A 62 2.93 7.12 5.83
C ASP A 62 3.07 7.70 4.43
N LEU A 63 2.32 8.76 4.18
CA LEU A 63 2.39 9.55 2.95
C LEU A 63 2.70 11.00 3.31
N GLU A 64 3.58 11.64 2.55
CA GLU A 64 3.91 13.06 2.77
C GLU A 64 2.78 13.97 2.32
N SER A 65 1.98 13.52 1.34
CA SER A 65 0.86 14.29 0.81
C SER A 65 -0.22 13.34 0.30
N ASP A 66 -1.38 13.88 -0.01
CA ASP A 66 -2.45 13.12 -0.65
C ASP A 66 -2.25 13.01 -2.17
N ASP A 67 -1.04 12.70 -2.59
CA ASP A 67 -0.67 12.61 -4.00
C ASP A 67 -1.54 11.60 -4.73
N LYS A 68 -2.51 12.12 -5.46
CA LYS A 68 -3.49 11.30 -6.17
C LYS A 68 -2.85 10.45 -7.26
N LYS A 69 -1.77 10.94 -7.85
CA LYS A 69 -1.06 10.19 -8.87
C LYS A 69 -0.36 8.96 -8.26
N LEU A 70 0.30 9.15 -7.13
CA LEU A 70 0.95 8.04 -6.42
C LEU A 70 -0.07 7.00 -5.99
N ILE A 71 -1.20 7.46 -5.45
CA ILE A 71 -2.29 6.57 -5.01
C ILE A 71 -2.87 5.82 -6.21
N ALA A 72 -3.12 6.50 -7.32
CA ALA A 72 -3.65 5.86 -8.54
C ALA A 72 -2.68 4.80 -9.07
N GLU A 73 -1.39 5.08 -9.07
CA GLU A 73 -0.37 4.12 -9.48
C GLU A 73 -0.35 2.89 -8.56
N LEU A 74 -0.47 3.12 -7.25
CA LEU A 74 -0.53 2.03 -6.28
C LEU A 74 -1.77 1.16 -6.49
N LEU A 75 -2.94 1.76 -6.68
CA LEU A 75 -4.16 1.02 -6.95
C LEU A 75 -4.04 0.21 -8.23
N HIS A 76 -3.48 0.80 -9.29
CA HIS A 76 -3.26 0.11 -10.55
C HIS A 76 -2.33 -1.10 -10.38
N LEU A 77 -1.29 -0.95 -9.57
CA LEU A 77 -0.37 -2.03 -9.26
C LEU A 77 -1.10 -3.20 -8.58
N LEU A 78 -1.91 -2.90 -7.58
CA LEU A 78 -2.68 -3.93 -6.86
C LEU A 78 -3.69 -4.62 -7.79
N GLU A 79 -4.36 -3.86 -8.64
CA GLU A 79 -5.31 -4.39 -9.61
C GLU A 79 -4.62 -5.27 -10.66
N SER A 80 -3.45 -4.85 -11.14
CA SER A 80 -2.65 -5.62 -12.09
C SER A 80 -2.16 -6.94 -11.50
N ALA A 81 -1.96 -6.97 -10.20
CA ALA A 81 -1.61 -8.20 -9.49
C ALA A 81 -2.82 -9.12 -9.22
N GLY A 82 -4.01 -8.70 -9.61
CA GLY A 82 -5.22 -9.49 -9.44
C GLY A 82 -5.77 -9.51 -8.03
N LEU A 83 -5.39 -8.54 -7.21
CA LEU A 83 -5.78 -8.50 -5.80
C LEU A 83 -7.11 -7.79 -5.61
N SER A 84 -7.88 -8.27 -4.63
CA SER A 84 -8.94 -7.48 -4.03
C SER A 84 -8.37 -6.72 -2.85
N TYR A 85 -8.91 -5.55 -2.57
CA TYR A 85 -8.37 -4.70 -1.52
C TYR A 85 -9.44 -3.76 -0.95
N GLN A 86 -9.18 -3.33 0.26
CA GLN A 86 -9.86 -2.20 0.87
C GLN A 86 -8.77 -1.26 1.36
N LEU A 87 -8.70 -0.06 0.80
CA LEU A 87 -7.64 0.90 1.07
C LEU A 87 -8.25 2.20 1.56
N GLU A 88 -7.72 2.72 2.65
CA GLU A 88 -8.20 3.94 3.28
C GLU A 88 -7.03 4.88 3.53
N ILE A 89 -7.27 6.17 3.30
CA ILE A 89 -6.29 7.22 3.54
C ILE A 89 -6.85 8.21 4.53
N TYR A 90 -6.06 8.50 5.55
CA TYR A 90 -6.43 9.39 6.65
C TYR A 90 -5.55 10.62 6.67
N ASP A 91 -6.15 11.75 6.98
CA ASP A 91 -5.41 12.97 7.31
C ASP A 91 -5.01 12.89 8.79
N ASP A 92 -3.72 12.76 9.05
CA ASP A 92 -3.22 12.59 10.41
C ASP A 92 -3.43 13.81 11.29
N ASN A 93 -3.45 15.01 10.70
CA ASN A 93 -3.68 16.24 11.44
C ASN A 93 -5.12 16.37 11.90
N ALA A 94 -6.06 16.04 11.03
CA ALA A 94 -7.49 16.09 11.32
C ALA A 94 -8.05 14.77 11.84
N GLN A 95 -7.27 13.70 11.75
CA GLN A 95 -7.68 12.32 12.11
C GLN A 95 -8.97 11.91 11.43
N THR A 96 -9.11 12.30 10.16
CA THR A 96 -10.30 12.04 9.37
C THR A 96 -9.98 11.20 8.15
N LEU A 97 -10.93 10.35 7.77
CA LEU A 97 -10.85 9.59 6.53
C LEU A 97 -11.06 10.54 5.35
N ILE A 98 -10.08 10.63 4.44
CA ILE A 98 -10.16 11.51 3.29
C ILE A 98 -10.40 10.76 1.97
N ALA A 99 -10.06 9.48 1.92
CA ALA A 99 -10.27 8.67 0.72
C ALA A 99 -10.43 7.21 1.08
N SER A 100 -11.28 6.53 0.33
CA SER A 100 -11.49 5.09 0.49
C SER A 100 -11.64 4.46 -0.88
N HIS A 101 -10.91 3.39 -1.14
CA HIS A 101 -10.94 2.66 -2.41
C HIS A 101 -11.10 1.18 -2.10
N THR A 102 -12.07 0.57 -2.76
CA THR A 102 -12.36 -0.85 -2.54
C THR A 102 -12.49 -1.56 -3.87
N ARG A 103 -11.88 -2.72 -3.96
CA ARG A 103 -12.06 -3.63 -5.08
C ARG A 103 -12.41 -5.01 -4.53
N ALA A 104 -13.63 -5.43 -4.77
CA ALA A 104 -14.08 -6.76 -4.37
C ALA A 104 -13.59 -7.80 -5.38
N LYS A 105 -13.35 -9.00 -4.88
CA LYS A 105 -13.02 -10.13 -5.73
C LYS A 105 -14.25 -10.48 -6.58
N PRO A 106 -14.12 -10.65 -7.90
CA PRO A 106 -15.26 -11.05 -8.73
C PRO A 106 -15.80 -12.40 -8.26
N PRO A 107 -17.11 -12.57 -8.31
CA PRO A 107 -17.72 -13.84 -7.91
C PRO A 107 -17.33 -15.01 -8.81
#